data_e178299ae3e3dfd711b1b0c2ce9af78d
#
_entry.id   e178299ae3e3dfd711b1b0c2ce9af78d
#
_cell.length_a   1.000
_cell.length_b   1.000
_cell.length_c   1.000
_cell.angle_alpha   90.00
_cell.angle_beta   90.00
_cell.angle_gamma   90.00
#
_symmetry.space_group_name_H-M   'P 1'
#
loop_
_entity.id
_entity.type
_entity.pdbx_description
1 polymer ?
#
loop_
_entity_poly.entity_id
_entity_poly.type
_entity_poly.pdbx_seq_one_letter_code
_entity_poly.pdbx_strand_id
1 'polypeptide(L)'
;TKCESMKKNIKLFFLILLILFKNNIVFSNNEIKILFKIDNEIITNIDVEKEKRYLIALNNKLSELPASRLNAIARESLIKEIVKKKELNNFFDLNKTNEYSEKTAKNFYKRLNFKNEKEFQLYLNNFNIKKEFIMEKIKQESLWNQMIFERFKYQVNIDKKKLRKILQKKINNNEYKNENYNISEILFKLSSNEELEIKLKDIKKNINELGFENTANIYSISPSAKFGGKIGWIEKNQLSEMLLKEIELIKKNELTKPIQTNNG
;
A
#
# COMPACT_ATOMS: atom_id res chain seq x y z
N THR A 1 -65.07 28.35 25.60
CA THR A 1 -64.07 27.89 26.59
C THR A 1 -63.33 26.61 26.17
N LYS A 2 -64.03 25.60 25.62
CA LYS A 2 -63.36 24.33 25.19
C LYS A 2 -62.51 24.47 23.92
N CYS A 3 -62.89 25.38 23.03
CA CYS A 3 -62.16 25.63 21.77
C CYS A 3 -60.85 26.45 21.96
N GLU A 4 -60.81 27.32 22.96
CA GLU A 4 -59.59 28.09 23.30
C GLU A 4 -58.52 27.22 23.98
N SER A 5 -58.95 26.30 24.85
CA SER A 5 -58.03 25.33 25.46
C SER A 5 -57.40 24.40 24.44
N MET A 6 -58.14 23.95 23.44
CA MET A 6 -57.64 23.11 22.35
C MET A 6 -56.66 23.85 21.46
N LYS A 7 -56.90 25.11 21.13
CA LYS A 7 -55.97 25.96 20.38
C LYS A 7 -54.66 26.24 21.14
N LYS A 8 -54.71 26.37 22.45
CA LYS A 8 -53.56 26.56 23.32
C LYS A 8 -52.69 25.33 23.40
N ASN A 9 -53.30 24.15 23.48
CA ASN A 9 -52.59 22.86 23.50
C ASN A 9 -51.96 22.54 22.15
N ILE A 10 -52.58 22.88 21.03
CA ILE A 10 -52.02 22.73 19.69
C ILE A 10 -50.80 23.66 19.49
N LYS A 11 -50.87 24.92 19.95
CA LYS A 11 -49.73 25.83 19.91
C LYS A 11 -48.57 25.35 20.78
N LEU A 12 -48.88 24.82 21.97
CA LEU A 12 -47.87 24.27 22.86
C LEU A 12 -47.21 23.03 22.26
N PHE A 13 -47.99 22.15 21.61
CA PHE A 13 -47.48 20.97 20.90
C PHE A 13 -46.55 21.36 19.73
N PHE A 14 -46.92 22.36 18.92
CA PHE A 14 -46.08 22.89 17.87
C PHE A 14 -44.80 23.58 18.39
N LEU A 15 -44.88 24.25 19.53
CA LEU A 15 -43.70 24.84 20.17
C LEU A 15 -42.73 23.78 20.69
N ILE A 16 -43.26 22.71 21.29
CA ILE A 16 -42.46 21.56 21.73
C ILE A 16 -41.84 20.82 20.54
N LEU A 17 -42.58 20.63 19.44
CA LEU A 17 -42.08 20.05 18.20
C LEU A 17 -40.95 20.90 17.59
N LEU A 18 -41.06 22.21 17.61
CA LEU A 18 -40.04 23.15 17.12
C LEU A 18 -38.74 23.11 17.96
N ILE A 19 -38.86 22.85 19.26
CA ILE A 19 -37.71 22.70 20.17
C ILE A 19 -37.03 21.34 19.96
N LEU A 20 -37.77 20.28 19.64
CA LEU A 20 -37.21 18.96 19.32
C LEU A 20 -36.50 18.93 17.98
N PHE A 21 -36.84 19.83 17.04
CA PHE A 21 -36.14 19.99 15.76
C PHE A 21 -34.95 20.98 15.78
N LYS A 22 -34.54 21.44 16.95
CA LYS A 22 -33.21 22.00 17.06
C LYS A 22 -32.19 20.86 16.87
N ASN A 23 -32.04 20.39 15.63
CA ASN A 23 -30.90 19.63 15.22
C ASN A 23 -29.66 20.44 15.61
N ASN A 24 -28.99 20.01 16.65
CA ASN A 24 -27.62 20.42 16.88
C ASN A 24 -26.86 19.98 15.64
N ILE A 25 -26.70 20.90 14.68
CA ILE A 25 -25.68 20.74 13.63
C ILE A 25 -24.36 20.78 14.40
N VAL A 26 -23.92 19.60 14.83
CA VAL A 26 -22.57 19.41 15.32
C VAL A 26 -21.71 19.66 14.09
N PHE A 27 -21.27 20.92 13.91
CA PHE A 27 -20.13 21.20 13.08
C PHE A 27 -18.99 20.42 13.71
N SER A 28 -18.70 19.27 13.14
CA SER A 28 -17.43 18.62 13.38
C SER A 28 -16.36 19.61 12.87
N ASN A 29 -15.89 20.47 13.77
CA ASN A 29 -14.70 21.27 13.54
C ASN A 29 -13.55 20.26 13.39
N ASN A 30 -13.33 19.80 12.18
CA ASN A 30 -12.10 19.10 11.84
C ASN A 30 -10.96 20.14 11.88
N GLU A 31 -10.56 20.49 13.11
CA GLU A 31 -9.43 21.38 13.34
C GLU A 31 -8.21 20.80 12.63
N ILE A 32 -7.62 21.58 11.73
CA ILE A 32 -6.40 21.18 11.02
C ILE A 32 -5.26 21.29 12.03
N LYS A 33 -4.65 20.13 12.35
CA LYS A 33 -3.52 20.04 13.27
C LYS A 33 -2.27 19.63 12.51
N ILE A 34 -1.22 20.42 12.67
CA ILE A 34 0.11 20.03 12.19
C ILE A 34 0.60 18.91 13.08
N LEU A 35 0.90 17.76 12.49
CA LEU A 35 1.40 16.59 13.22
C LEU A 35 2.93 16.57 13.25
N PHE A 36 3.55 16.89 12.13
CA PHE A 36 5.01 16.98 12.02
C PHE A 36 5.41 17.75 10.74
N LYS A 37 6.68 18.10 10.66
CA LYS A 37 7.29 18.81 9.54
C LYS A 37 8.54 18.05 9.08
N ILE A 38 8.70 17.95 7.77
CA ILE A 38 9.91 17.38 7.14
C ILE A 38 10.43 18.46 6.19
N ASP A 39 11.55 19.07 6.55
CA ASP A 39 12.08 20.27 5.87
C ASP A 39 11.00 21.36 5.72
N ASN A 40 10.55 21.64 4.49
CA ASN A 40 9.52 22.63 4.20
C ASN A 40 8.11 22.02 4.04
N GLU A 41 7.98 20.71 4.05
CA GLU A 41 6.69 20.02 3.91
C GLU A 41 6.05 19.83 5.28
N ILE A 42 4.80 20.26 5.41
CA ILE A 42 4.00 20.13 6.63
C ILE A 42 3.02 18.97 6.44
N ILE A 43 2.95 18.08 7.41
CA ILE A 43 1.96 16.99 7.42
C ILE A 43 0.95 17.25 8.53
N THR A 44 -0.32 17.25 8.12
CA THR A 44 -1.46 17.48 8.98
C THR A 44 -2.19 16.17 9.32
N ASN A 45 -3.12 16.28 10.27
CA ASN A 45 -4.06 15.18 10.55
C ASN A 45 -4.91 14.83 9.32
N ILE A 46 -5.24 15.81 8.47
CA ILE A 46 -6.02 15.58 7.23
C ILE A 46 -5.22 14.74 6.24
N ASP A 47 -3.92 14.98 6.10
CA ASP A 47 -3.05 14.21 5.22
C ASP A 47 -2.95 12.75 5.69
N VAL A 48 -2.80 12.53 7.00
CA VAL A 48 -2.79 11.18 7.57
C VAL A 48 -4.12 10.46 7.36
N GLU A 49 -5.26 11.13 7.56
CA GLU A 49 -6.57 10.52 7.30
C GLU A 49 -6.78 10.19 5.81
N LYS A 50 -6.30 11.05 4.91
CA LYS A 50 -6.35 10.78 3.46
C LYS A 50 -5.46 9.59 3.09
N GLU A 51 -4.27 9.52 3.68
CA GLU A 51 -3.34 8.40 3.45
C GLU A 51 -3.91 7.08 4.00
N LYS A 52 -4.54 7.08 5.17
CA LYS A 52 -5.23 5.90 5.72
C LYS A 52 -6.27 5.37 4.74
N ARG A 53 -7.15 6.24 4.23
CA ARG A 53 -8.16 5.83 3.23
C ARG A 53 -7.53 5.22 1.99
N TYR A 54 -6.43 5.81 1.51
CA TYR A 54 -5.67 5.29 0.38
C TYR A 54 -5.11 3.88 0.66
N LEU A 55 -4.47 3.69 1.80
CA LEU A 55 -3.90 2.40 2.18
C LEU A 55 -4.99 1.34 2.35
N ILE A 56 -6.12 1.67 2.98
CA ILE A 56 -7.27 0.76 3.11
C ILE A 56 -7.85 0.43 1.73
N ALA A 57 -7.93 1.39 0.81
CA ALA A 57 -8.40 1.12 -0.55
C ALA A 57 -7.48 0.15 -1.32
N LEU A 58 -6.18 0.12 -1.02
CA LEU A 58 -5.25 -0.84 -1.59
C LEU A 58 -5.27 -2.20 -0.88
N ASN A 59 -5.53 -2.20 0.42
CA ASN A 59 -5.62 -3.40 1.24
C ASN A 59 -6.69 -3.23 2.34
N ASN A 60 -7.88 -3.75 2.08
CA ASN A 60 -9.04 -3.62 2.97
C ASN A 60 -8.79 -4.19 4.37
N LYS A 61 -7.89 -5.15 4.54
CA LYS A 61 -7.57 -5.73 5.85
C LYS A 61 -6.94 -4.72 6.82
N LEU A 62 -6.39 -3.62 6.30
CA LEU A 62 -5.89 -2.54 7.16
C LEU A 62 -6.98 -1.87 8.00
N SER A 63 -8.24 -1.97 7.59
CA SER A 63 -9.39 -1.46 8.38
C SER A 63 -9.60 -2.23 9.68
N GLU A 64 -9.08 -3.46 9.80
CA GLU A 64 -9.17 -4.30 10.99
C GLU A 64 -8.14 -3.94 12.06
N LEU A 65 -7.13 -3.13 11.71
CA LEU A 65 -6.09 -2.72 12.64
C LEU A 65 -6.58 -1.67 13.64
N PRO A 66 -6.03 -1.67 14.86
CA PRO A 66 -6.25 -0.58 15.81
C PRO A 66 -5.87 0.77 15.19
N ALA A 67 -6.64 1.81 15.49
CA ALA A 67 -6.46 3.15 14.92
C ALA A 67 -5.05 3.71 15.12
N SER A 68 -4.41 3.45 16.28
CA SER A 68 -3.04 3.87 16.56
C SER A 68 -2.03 3.25 15.58
N ARG A 69 -2.22 1.97 15.25
CA ARG A 69 -1.35 1.23 14.32
C ARG A 69 -1.53 1.72 12.89
N LEU A 70 -2.76 1.88 12.46
CA LEU A 70 -3.08 2.41 11.13
C LEU A 70 -2.55 3.83 10.96
N ASN A 71 -2.64 4.69 11.98
CA ASN A 71 -2.05 6.02 11.98
C ASN A 71 -0.52 5.98 11.83
N ALA A 72 0.15 5.06 12.50
CA ALA A 72 1.60 4.90 12.38
C ALA A 72 2.01 4.51 10.95
N ILE A 73 1.32 3.54 10.36
CA ILE A 73 1.56 3.09 8.98
C ILE A 73 1.35 4.24 7.98
N ALA A 74 0.26 5.00 8.14
CA ALA A 74 -0.03 6.13 7.26
C ALA A 74 1.02 7.25 7.36
N ARG A 75 1.48 7.56 8.57
CA ARG A 75 2.56 8.54 8.79
C ARG A 75 3.87 8.09 8.12
N GLU A 76 4.25 6.84 8.31
CA GLU A 76 5.45 6.28 7.69
C GLU A 76 5.36 6.29 6.16
N SER A 77 4.19 5.97 5.59
CA SER A 77 3.94 6.06 4.16
C SER A 77 4.14 7.48 3.63
N LEU A 78 3.58 8.49 4.31
CA LEU A 78 3.75 9.91 3.94
C LEU A 78 5.22 10.36 4.05
N ILE A 79 5.93 9.96 5.10
CA ILE A 79 7.35 10.27 5.26
C ILE A 79 8.16 9.72 4.08
N LYS A 80 7.95 8.45 3.73
CA LYS A 80 8.62 7.81 2.58
C LYS A 80 8.32 8.53 1.27
N GLU A 81 7.08 8.97 1.08
CA GLU A 81 6.64 9.70 -0.10
C GLU A 81 7.34 11.06 -0.22
N ILE A 82 7.40 11.83 0.86
CA ILE A 82 8.07 13.13 0.89
C ILE A 82 9.57 12.98 0.60
N VAL A 83 10.22 12.01 1.22
CA VAL A 83 11.65 11.75 0.98
C VAL A 83 11.91 11.38 -0.48
N LYS A 84 11.07 10.50 -1.08
CA LYS A 84 11.16 10.18 -2.50
C LYS A 84 10.94 11.41 -3.38
N LYS A 85 9.91 12.20 -3.10
CA LYS A 85 9.60 13.42 -3.85
C LYS A 85 10.76 14.41 -3.83
N LYS A 86 11.38 14.59 -2.67
CA LYS A 86 12.54 15.47 -2.51
C LYS A 86 13.71 15.00 -3.38
N GLU A 87 14.03 13.71 -3.35
CA GLU A 87 15.11 13.17 -4.18
C GLU A 87 14.76 13.27 -5.67
N LEU A 88 13.53 13.01 -6.05
CA LEU A 88 13.07 13.10 -7.45
C LEU A 88 13.16 14.50 -8.02
N ASN A 89 12.92 15.54 -7.22
CA ASN A 89 13.04 16.95 -7.65
C ASN A 89 14.47 17.32 -8.09
N ASN A 90 15.48 16.57 -7.67
CA ASN A 90 16.86 16.75 -8.12
C ASN A 90 17.10 16.21 -9.54
N PHE A 91 16.22 15.34 -10.05
CA PHE A 91 16.40 14.63 -11.32
C PHE A 91 15.33 14.92 -12.35
N PHE A 92 14.10 15.25 -11.92
CA PHE A 92 12.94 15.40 -12.78
C PHE A 92 12.18 16.69 -12.48
N ASP A 93 11.62 17.29 -13.51
CA ASP A 93 10.58 18.29 -13.37
C ASP A 93 9.24 17.56 -13.10
N LEU A 94 8.83 17.52 -11.83
CA LEU A 94 7.61 16.81 -11.42
C LEU A 94 6.31 17.43 -11.97
N ASN A 95 6.37 18.65 -12.54
CA ASN A 95 5.20 19.28 -13.15
C ASN A 95 4.93 18.80 -14.57
N LYS A 96 5.92 18.19 -15.20
CA LYS A 96 5.75 17.63 -16.56
C LYS A 96 5.04 16.29 -16.55
N THR A 97 4.26 16.06 -17.61
CA THR A 97 3.70 14.73 -17.88
C THR A 97 4.80 13.73 -18.24
N ASN A 98 4.65 12.49 -17.82
CA ASN A 98 5.59 11.41 -18.11
C ASN A 98 4.83 10.24 -18.73
N GLU A 99 5.16 9.90 -19.98
CA GLU A 99 4.51 8.82 -20.74
C GLU A 99 4.61 7.46 -20.01
N TYR A 100 5.75 7.19 -19.36
CA TYR A 100 5.94 5.96 -18.58
C TYR A 100 4.97 5.89 -17.40
N SER A 101 4.71 7.02 -16.72
CA SER A 101 3.76 7.08 -15.61
C SER A 101 2.33 6.87 -16.08
N GLU A 102 1.94 7.40 -17.25
CA GLU A 102 0.62 7.17 -17.83
C GLU A 102 0.38 5.69 -18.18
N LYS A 103 1.38 5.04 -18.78
CA LYS A 103 1.33 3.60 -19.07
C LYS A 103 1.24 2.78 -17.78
N THR A 104 1.98 3.16 -16.74
CA THR A 104 1.94 2.50 -15.43
C THR A 104 0.57 2.66 -14.79
N ALA A 105 -0.03 3.86 -14.89
CA ALA A 105 -1.36 4.14 -14.38
C ALA A 105 -2.44 3.29 -15.04
N LYS A 106 -2.40 3.15 -16.37
CA LYS A 106 -3.33 2.28 -17.12
C LYS A 106 -3.28 0.82 -16.68
N ASN A 107 -2.17 0.36 -16.14
CA ASN A 107 -2.00 -1.02 -15.66
C ASN A 107 -2.25 -1.16 -14.15
N PHE A 108 -2.32 -0.06 -13.41
CA PHE A 108 -2.45 -0.08 -11.96
C PHE A 108 -3.77 -0.70 -11.49
N TYR A 109 -4.90 -0.31 -12.09
CA TYR A 109 -6.20 -0.86 -11.74
C TYR A 109 -6.31 -2.37 -12.02
N LYS A 110 -5.57 -2.89 -13.02
CA LYS A 110 -5.53 -4.33 -13.32
C LYS A 110 -4.90 -5.14 -12.18
N ARG A 111 -3.89 -4.58 -11.49
CA ARG A 111 -3.26 -5.22 -10.32
C ARG A 111 -4.22 -5.36 -9.15
N LEU A 112 -5.22 -4.50 -9.09
CA LEU A 112 -6.29 -4.54 -8.09
C LEU A 112 -7.52 -5.34 -8.58
N ASN A 113 -7.39 -6.08 -9.70
CA ASN A 113 -8.43 -6.90 -10.31
C ASN A 113 -9.65 -6.14 -10.84
N PHE A 114 -9.53 -4.85 -11.17
CA PHE A 114 -10.57 -4.09 -11.85
C PHE A 114 -10.49 -4.27 -13.37
N LYS A 115 -11.64 -4.41 -14.01
CA LYS A 115 -11.74 -4.64 -15.46
C LYS A 115 -11.38 -3.40 -16.29
N ASN A 116 -11.69 -2.23 -15.75
CA ASN A 116 -11.48 -0.96 -16.43
C ASN A 116 -11.35 0.19 -15.42
N GLU A 117 -10.96 1.35 -15.93
CA GLU A 117 -10.75 2.55 -15.14
C GLU A 117 -12.02 3.08 -14.48
N LYS A 118 -13.19 2.94 -15.12
CA LYS A 118 -14.47 3.41 -14.57
C LYS A 118 -14.85 2.63 -13.32
N GLU A 119 -14.69 1.32 -13.36
CA GLU A 119 -14.93 0.44 -12.20
C GLU A 119 -13.99 0.81 -11.04
N PHE A 120 -12.71 1.05 -11.34
CA PHE A 120 -11.75 1.50 -10.36
C PHE A 120 -12.11 2.87 -9.76
N GLN A 121 -12.55 3.82 -10.59
CA GLN A 121 -13.00 5.14 -10.11
C GLN A 121 -14.21 5.03 -9.17
N LEU A 122 -15.19 4.19 -9.50
CA LEU A 122 -16.34 3.95 -8.62
C LEU A 122 -15.90 3.35 -7.28
N TYR A 123 -14.94 2.44 -7.30
CA TYR A 123 -14.36 1.88 -6.09
C TYR A 123 -13.69 2.96 -5.22
N LEU A 124 -12.87 3.84 -5.82
CA LEU A 124 -12.19 4.92 -5.10
C LEU A 124 -13.15 5.92 -4.44
N ASN A 125 -14.31 6.14 -5.07
CA ASN A 125 -15.35 7.03 -4.53
C ASN A 125 -15.87 6.53 -3.16
N ASN A 126 -15.91 5.21 -2.92
CA ASN A 126 -16.31 4.64 -1.64
C ASN A 126 -15.35 5.03 -0.50
N PHE A 127 -14.11 5.37 -0.84
CA PHE A 127 -13.09 5.83 0.11
C PHE A 127 -12.91 7.35 0.11
N ASN A 128 -13.74 8.08 -0.63
CA ASN A 128 -13.60 9.52 -0.83
C ASN A 128 -12.19 9.91 -1.34
N ILE A 129 -11.70 9.17 -2.33
CA ILE A 129 -10.38 9.36 -2.97
C ILE A 129 -10.60 9.79 -4.40
N LYS A 130 -10.00 10.94 -4.76
CA LYS A 130 -10.00 11.43 -6.14
C LYS A 130 -8.96 10.69 -6.97
N LYS A 131 -9.28 10.47 -8.25
CA LYS A 131 -8.39 9.82 -9.21
C LYS A 131 -7.02 10.53 -9.30
N GLU A 132 -7.02 11.85 -9.34
CA GLU A 132 -5.81 12.68 -9.46
C GLU A 132 -4.82 12.38 -8.34
N PHE A 133 -5.31 12.13 -7.13
CA PHE A 133 -4.46 11.75 -6.00
C PHE A 133 -3.74 10.43 -6.23
N ILE A 134 -4.44 9.43 -6.78
CA ILE A 134 -3.82 8.15 -7.13
C ILE A 134 -2.82 8.31 -8.28
N MET A 135 -3.18 9.10 -9.28
CA MET A 135 -2.32 9.36 -10.44
C MET A 135 -1.00 10.02 -10.03
N GLU A 136 -1.05 10.96 -9.09
CA GLU A 136 0.16 11.61 -8.56
C GLU A 136 1.07 10.60 -7.83
N LYS A 137 0.50 9.73 -7.00
CA LYS A 137 1.26 8.65 -6.33
C LYS A 137 1.88 7.67 -7.32
N ILE A 138 1.15 7.27 -8.36
CA ILE A 138 1.66 6.38 -9.41
C ILE A 138 2.79 7.06 -10.17
N LYS A 139 2.63 8.33 -10.51
CA LYS A 139 3.64 9.13 -11.19
C LYS A 139 4.93 9.17 -10.37
N GLN A 140 4.84 9.51 -9.10
CA GLN A 140 5.99 9.57 -8.20
C GLN A 140 6.70 8.22 -8.10
N GLU A 141 5.95 7.11 -7.95
CA GLU A 141 6.53 5.77 -7.88
C GLU A 141 7.16 5.35 -9.21
N SER A 142 6.55 5.71 -10.34
CA SER A 142 7.10 5.43 -11.68
C SER A 142 8.42 6.16 -11.92
N LEU A 143 8.47 7.45 -11.56
CA LEU A 143 9.68 8.26 -11.68
C LEU A 143 10.78 7.75 -10.74
N TRP A 144 10.43 7.32 -9.55
CA TRP A 144 11.36 6.70 -8.62
C TRP A 144 12.00 5.44 -9.21
N ASN A 145 11.18 4.55 -9.77
CA ASN A 145 11.67 3.33 -10.40
C ASN A 145 12.54 3.64 -11.63
N GLN A 146 12.17 4.65 -12.42
CA GLN A 146 12.97 5.11 -13.55
C GLN A 146 14.31 5.66 -13.09
N MET A 147 14.35 6.51 -12.08
CA MET A 147 15.59 7.07 -11.52
C MET A 147 16.51 5.96 -11.00
N ILE A 148 15.99 5.00 -10.23
CA ILE A 148 16.77 3.87 -9.74
C ILE A 148 17.34 3.05 -10.90
N PHE A 149 16.51 2.74 -11.90
CA PHE A 149 16.97 2.02 -13.08
C PHE A 149 18.10 2.77 -13.79
N GLU A 150 17.92 4.05 -14.10
CA GLU A 150 18.94 4.86 -14.81
C GLU A 150 20.24 4.94 -14.01
N ARG A 151 20.16 5.09 -12.70
CA ARG A 151 21.34 5.21 -11.81
C ARG A 151 22.14 3.92 -11.71
N PHE A 152 21.49 2.77 -11.75
CA PHE A 152 22.12 1.49 -11.45
C PHE A 152 22.24 0.54 -12.65
N LYS A 153 21.60 0.82 -13.81
CA LYS A 153 21.59 -0.08 -14.98
C LYS A 153 22.99 -0.47 -15.47
N TYR A 154 23.96 0.40 -15.32
CA TYR A 154 25.36 0.13 -15.75
C TYR A 154 26.18 -0.64 -14.70
N GLN A 155 25.68 -0.74 -13.48
CA GLN A 155 26.33 -1.52 -12.42
C GLN A 155 25.90 -3.00 -12.46
N VAL A 156 24.86 -3.32 -13.23
CA VAL A 156 24.37 -4.69 -13.41
C VAL A 156 25.07 -5.31 -14.63
N ASN A 157 26.04 -6.18 -14.37
CA ASN A 157 26.69 -6.95 -15.43
C ASN A 157 25.91 -8.26 -15.65
N ILE A 158 25.23 -8.35 -16.79
CA ILE A 158 24.48 -9.55 -17.18
C ILE A 158 25.32 -10.39 -18.13
N ASP A 159 25.85 -11.52 -17.67
CA ASP A 159 26.53 -12.50 -18.50
C ASP A 159 25.51 -13.26 -19.37
N LYS A 160 25.27 -12.70 -20.57
CA LYS A 160 24.33 -13.28 -21.53
C LYS A 160 24.72 -14.71 -21.98
N LYS A 161 26.03 -15.03 -21.98
CA LYS A 161 26.53 -16.37 -22.38
C LYS A 161 26.16 -17.40 -21.28
N LYS A 162 26.37 -17.05 -20.01
CA LYS A 162 26.01 -17.89 -18.87
C LYS A 162 24.50 -18.10 -18.82
N LEU A 163 23.71 -17.04 -19.02
CA LEU A 163 22.25 -17.10 -19.09
C LEU A 163 21.76 -18.04 -20.21
N ARG A 164 22.31 -17.91 -21.42
CA ARG A 164 21.97 -18.80 -22.54
C ARG A 164 22.28 -20.26 -22.24
N LYS A 165 23.43 -20.57 -21.62
CA LYS A 165 23.81 -21.93 -21.22
C LYS A 165 22.82 -22.49 -20.18
N ILE A 166 22.41 -21.68 -19.22
CA ILE A 166 21.42 -22.09 -18.19
C ILE A 166 20.07 -22.38 -18.85
N LEU A 167 19.58 -21.49 -19.72
CA LEU A 167 18.34 -21.69 -20.46
C LEU A 167 18.39 -22.95 -21.34
N GLN A 168 19.47 -23.16 -22.04
CA GLN A 168 19.64 -24.33 -22.91
C GLN A 168 19.66 -25.65 -22.12
N LYS A 169 20.30 -25.68 -20.95
CA LYS A 169 20.25 -26.82 -20.03
C LYS A 169 18.83 -27.08 -19.54
N LYS A 170 18.09 -26.05 -19.14
CA LYS A 170 16.69 -26.17 -18.68
C LYS A 170 15.76 -26.69 -19.79
N ILE A 171 15.95 -26.23 -21.03
CA ILE A 171 15.20 -26.74 -22.21
C ILE A 171 15.49 -28.21 -22.47
N ASN A 172 16.76 -28.61 -22.49
CA ASN A 172 17.17 -29.97 -22.78
C ASN A 172 16.73 -30.98 -21.71
N ASN A 173 16.58 -30.54 -20.47
CA ASN A 173 16.17 -31.40 -19.35
C ASN A 173 14.63 -31.54 -19.22
N ASN A 174 13.84 -31.01 -20.15
CA ASN A 174 12.38 -30.94 -20.04
C ASN A 174 11.87 -30.36 -18.69
N GLU A 175 12.69 -29.52 -18.06
CA GLU A 175 12.38 -28.87 -16.78
C GLU A 175 11.30 -27.76 -16.90
N TYR A 176 10.77 -27.55 -18.11
CA TYR A 176 9.62 -26.66 -18.35
C TYR A 176 8.30 -27.38 -18.00
N LYS A 177 8.12 -27.70 -16.72
CA LYS A 177 6.77 -27.81 -16.19
C LYS A 177 6.27 -26.39 -15.97
N ASN A 178 5.10 -26.06 -16.55
CA ASN A 178 4.40 -24.80 -16.31
C ASN A 178 3.86 -24.77 -14.86
N GLU A 179 4.77 -24.78 -13.90
CA GLU A 179 4.41 -24.61 -12.50
C GLU A 179 4.43 -23.13 -12.16
N ASN A 180 3.32 -22.63 -11.63
CA ASN A 180 3.17 -21.24 -11.21
C ASN A 180 2.93 -21.22 -9.70
N TYR A 181 3.61 -20.30 -9.02
CA TYR A 181 3.49 -20.07 -7.60
C TYR A 181 2.82 -18.72 -7.34
N ASN A 182 1.78 -18.71 -6.53
CA ASN A 182 1.19 -17.46 -6.04
C ASN A 182 1.89 -17.09 -4.75
N ILE A 183 2.72 -16.03 -4.81
CA ILE A 183 3.67 -15.68 -3.76
C ILE A 183 3.31 -14.36 -3.11
N SER A 184 3.54 -14.30 -1.81
CA SER A 184 3.58 -13.06 -1.05
C SER A 184 4.89 -12.99 -0.25
N GLU A 185 5.38 -11.77 -0.01
CA GLU A 185 6.66 -11.56 0.68
C GLU A 185 6.56 -10.55 1.83
N ILE A 186 7.43 -10.72 2.80
CA ILE A 186 7.78 -9.69 3.79
C ILE A 186 9.28 -9.47 3.68
N LEU A 187 9.69 -8.39 3.03
CA LEU A 187 11.10 -8.00 2.93
C LEU A 187 11.43 -7.06 4.08
N PHE A 188 12.40 -7.39 4.91
CA PHE A 188 12.81 -6.55 6.02
C PHE A 188 14.34 -6.44 6.13
N LYS A 189 14.80 -5.40 6.77
CA LYS A 189 16.22 -5.23 7.15
C LYS A 189 16.35 -5.30 8.66
N LEU A 190 17.50 -5.77 9.11
CA LEU A 190 17.88 -5.69 10.51
C LEU A 190 18.50 -4.33 10.80
N SER A 191 18.20 -3.76 11.97
CA SER A 191 18.97 -2.64 12.52
C SER A 191 20.32 -3.15 13.01
N SER A 192 21.31 -2.27 13.13
CA SER A 192 22.69 -2.64 13.49
C SER A 192 22.84 -3.46 14.79
N ASN A 193 21.86 -3.36 15.69
CA ASN A 193 21.85 -4.07 17.00
C ASN A 193 20.69 -5.06 17.14
N GLU A 194 19.99 -5.40 16.05
CA GLU A 194 18.83 -6.30 16.10
C GLU A 194 19.22 -7.69 15.63
N GLU A 195 18.90 -8.70 16.44
CA GLU A 195 19.11 -10.09 16.08
C GLU A 195 18.00 -10.63 15.20
N LEU A 196 18.37 -11.40 14.17
CA LEU A 196 17.42 -12.01 13.23
C LEU A 196 16.34 -12.82 13.93
N GLU A 197 16.69 -13.59 14.95
CA GLU A 197 15.77 -14.44 15.71
C GLU A 197 14.68 -13.62 16.41
N ILE A 198 15.05 -12.49 17.01
CA ILE A 198 14.11 -11.58 17.70
C ILE A 198 13.14 -10.99 16.67
N LYS A 199 13.67 -10.51 15.55
CA LYS A 199 12.86 -9.94 14.46
C LYS A 199 11.88 -10.96 13.87
N LEU A 200 12.35 -12.18 13.64
CA LEU A 200 11.51 -13.27 13.14
C LEU A 200 10.40 -13.66 14.10
N LYS A 201 10.71 -13.72 15.40
CA LYS A 201 9.72 -14.00 16.44
C LYS A 201 8.62 -12.94 16.43
N ASP A 202 8.98 -11.68 16.33
CA ASP A 202 8.05 -10.55 16.25
C ASP A 202 7.17 -10.62 14.98
N ILE A 203 7.78 -10.86 13.82
CA ILE A 203 7.05 -11.01 12.55
C ILE A 203 6.08 -12.18 12.65
N LYS A 204 6.52 -13.35 13.10
CA LYS A 204 5.66 -14.54 13.25
C LYS A 204 4.51 -14.30 14.23
N LYS A 205 4.76 -13.65 15.35
CA LYS A 205 3.72 -13.25 16.29
C LYS A 205 2.67 -12.37 15.63
N ASN A 206 3.10 -11.34 14.91
CA ASN A 206 2.17 -10.44 14.21
C ASN A 206 1.42 -11.14 13.07
N ILE A 207 2.02 -12.10 12.37
CA ILE A 207 1.32 -12.91 11.36
C ILE A 207 0.18 -13.70 12.02
N ASN A 208 0.40 -14.28 13.19
CA ASN A 208 -0.62 -15.03 13.92
C ASN A 208 -1.75 -14.13 14.46
N GLU A 209 -1.41 -12.92 14.93
CA GLU A 209 -2.37 -11.98 15.52
C GLU A 209 -3.14 -11.15 14.47
N LEU A 210 -2.48 -10.69 13.43
CA LEU A 210 -2.98 -9.70 12.48
C LEU A 210 -3.11 -10.24 11.05
N GLY A 211 -2.60 -11.44 10.79
CA GLY A 211 -2.48 -12.04 9.47
C GLY A 211 -1.27 -11.54 8.68
N PHE A 212 -0.91 -12.31 7.63
CA PHE A 212 0.27 -12.04 6.81
C PHE A 212 0.21 -10.66 6.12
N GLU A 213 -0.93 -10.31 5.52
CA GLU A 213 -1.07 -9.09 4.73
C GLU A 213 -0.86 -7.82 5.58
N ASN A 214 -1.43 -7.79 6.79
CA ASN A 214 -1.24 -6.68 7.72
C ASN A 214 0.21 -6.62 8.24
N THR A 215 0.79 -7.78 8.50
CA THR A 215 2.20 -7.87 8.93
C THR A 215 3.15 -7.39 7.82
N ALA A 216 2.86 -7.72 6.56
CA ALA A 216 3.62 -7.20 5.43
C ALA A 216 3.56 -5.67 5.33
N ASN A 217 2.39 -5.06 5.53
CA ASN A 217 2.26 -3.60 5.58
C ASN A 217 3.09 -2.95 6.70
N ILE A 218 3.27 -3.66 7.81
CA ILE A 218 3.99 -3.14 8.98
C ILE A 218 5.51 -3.28 8.84
N TYR A 219 5.97 -4.44 8.38
CA TYR A 219 7.38 -4.81 8.45
C TYR A 219 8.09 -4.78 7.10
N SER A 220 7.36 -4.93 5.98
CA SER A 220 7.99 -5.02 4.68
C SER A 220 8.42 -3.67 4.14
N ILE A 221 9.67 -3.60 3.69
CA ILE A 221 10.23 -2.46 2.98
C ILE A 221 10.01 -2.54 1.46
N SER A 222 9.46 -3.67 0.99
CA SER A 222 9.17 -3.88 -0.43
C SER A 222 8.01 -2.99 -0.91
N PRO A 223 8.00 -2.59 -2.19
CA PRO A 223 6.83 -1.94 -2.80
C PRO A 223 5.54 -2.77 -2.70
N SER A 224 5.66 -4.10 -2.61
CA SER A 224 4.52 -5.01 -2.41
C SER A 224 3.83 -4.84 -1.05
N ALA A 225 4.50 -4.24 -0.06
CA ALA A 225 3.94 -4.01 1.27
C ALA A 225 2.55 -3.38 1.22
N LYS A 226 2.34 -2.34 0.41
CA LYS A 226 1.05 -1.64 0.26
C LYS A 226 -0.10 -2.56 -0.19
N PHE A 227 0.25 -3.68 -0.81
CA PHE A 227 -0.68 -4.71 -1.28
C PHE A 227 -0.68 -5.95 -0.38
N GLY A 228 -0.30 -5.79 0.89
CA GLY A 228 -0.19 -6.90 1.84
C GLY A 228 0.92 -7.90 1.50
N GLY A 229 1.99 -7.42 0.84
CA GLY A 229 3.12 -8.24 0.42
C GLY A 229 2.86 -9.08 -0.83
N LYS A 230 1.71 -8.94 -1.50
CA LYS A 230 1.34 -9.75 -2.68
C LYS A 230 2.24 -9.42 -3.86
N ILE A 231 2.91 -10.45 -4.39
CA ILE A 231 3.64 -10.41 -5.66
C ILE A 231 2.74 -10.96 -6.78
N GLY A 232 1.94 -12.00 -6.47
CA GLY A 232 1.04 -12.66 -7.40
C GLY A 232 1.61 -13.96 -7.99
N TRP A 233 1.08 -14.36 -9.14
CA TRP A 233 1.50 -15.57 -9.83
C TRP A 233 2.82 -15.36 -10.57
N ILE A 234 3.81 -16.18 -10.23
CA ILE A 234 5.14 -16.19 -10.83
C ILE A 234 5.43 -17.58 -11.37
N GLU A 235 5.93 -17.67 -12.58
CA GLU A 235 6.38 -18.92 -13.16
C GLU A 235 7.62 -19.45 -12.43
N LYS A 236 7.70 -20.77 -12.24
CA LYS A 236 8.82 -21.45 -11.59
C LYS A 236 10.19 -20.99 -12.11
N ASN A 237 10.29 -20.78 -13.41
CA ASN A 237 11.53 -20.36 -14.09
C ASN A 237 11.96 -18.92 -13.82
N GLN A 238 11.07 -18.09 -13.27
CA GLN A 238 11.33 -16.71 -12.88
C GLN A 238 11.86 -16.57 -11.44
N LEU A 239 11.76 -17.67 -10.67
CA LEU A 239 12.26 -17.71 -9.30
C LEU A 239 13.76 -18.00 -9.29
N SER A 240 14.49 -17.38 -8.35
CA SER A 240 15.87 -17.78 -8.09
C SER A 240 15.94 -19.20 -7.54
N GLU A 241 17.04 -19.91 -7.78
CA GLU A 241 17.22 -21.27 -7.27
C GLU A 241 17.08 -21.35 -5.74
N MET A 242 17.58 -20.34 -5.02
CA MET A 242 17.48 -20.25 -3.57
C MET A 242 16.01 -20.12 -3.12
N LEU A 243 15.26 -19.22 -3.75
CA LEU A 243 13.85 -18.99 -3.42
C LEU A 243 13.00 -20.23 -3.76
N LEU A 244 13.24 -20.83 -4.93
CA LEU A 244 12.53 -22.02 -5.35
C LEU A 244 12.74 -23.18 -4.37
N LYS A 245 13.98 -23.42 -3.93
CA LYS A 245 14.31 -24.46 -2.96
C LYS A 245 13.51 -24.32 -1.66
N GLU A 246 13.42 -23.10 -1.13
CA GLU A 246 12.66 -22.86 0.11
C GLU A 246 11.14 -22.97 -0.08
N ILE A 247 10.62 -22.55 -1.24
CA ILE A 247 9.20 -22.68 -1.57
C ILE A 247 8.79 -24.15 -1.72
N GLU A 248 9.63 -24.99 -2.34
CA GLU A 248 9.35 -26.42 -2.54
C GLU A 248 9.37 -27.23 -1.23
N LEU A 249 9.97 -26.68 -0.15
CA LEU A 249 10.01 -27.33 1.17
C LEU A 249 8.75 -27.10 2.01
N ILE A 250 7.88 -26.17 1.62
CA ILE A 250 6.71 -25.78 2.39
C ILE A 250 5.41 -26.17 1.68
N LYS A 251 4.35 -26.29 2.47
CA LYS A 251 3.00 -26.47 1.95
C LYS A 251 2.36 -25.11 1.61
N LYS A 252 1.25 -25.16 0.89
CA LYS A 252 0.45 -23.98 0.61
C LYS A 252 0.04 -23.28 1.91
N ASN A 253 0.20 -21.97 1.93
CA ASN A 253 -0.08 -21.08 3.06
C ASN A 253 0.88 -21.23 4.26
N GLU A 254 2.02 -21.86 4.08
CA GLU A 254 3.10 -21.88 5.06
C GLU A 254 4.15 -20.80 4.77
N LEU A 255 4.96 -20.49 5.78
CA LEU A 255 6.07 -19.58 5.67
C LEU A 255 7.36 -20.32 5.36
N THR A 256 8.16 -19.81 4.44
CA THR A 256 9.54 -20.28 4.24
C THR A 256 10.41 -19.94 5.44
N LYS A 257 11.59 -20.55 5.51
CA LYS A 257 12.66 -19.95 6.31
C LYS A 257 13.04 -18.58 5.74
N PRO A 258 13.64 -17.70 6.56
CA PRO A 258 14.12 -16.42 6.06
C PRO A 258 15.21 -16.65 4.99
N ILE A 259 15.11 -15.89 3.91
CA ILE A 259 16.02 -15.98 2.78
C ILE A 259 16.78 -14.68 2.70
N GLN A 260 18.10 -14.72 2.85
CA GLN A 260 18.95 -13.54 2.74
C GLN A 260 19.10 -13.13 1.29
N THR A 261 18.78 -11.87 1.01
CA THR A 261 18.99 -11.25 -0.29
C THR A 261 19.83 -9.98 -0.15
N ASN A 262 20.26 -9.40 -1.29
CA ASN A 262 21.00 -8.13 -1.28
C ASN A 262 20.15 -6.96 -0.74
N ASN A 263 18.83 -7.11 -0.71
CA ASN A 263 17.91 -6.05 -0.30
C ASN A 263 17.43 -6.21 1.15
N GLY A 264 17.66 -7.35 1.73
CA GLY A 264 17.20 -7.67 3.07
C GLY A 264 17.06 -9.17 3.28
#